data_e3ff446905956be28f74384779ca62b3
#
_entry.id   e3ff446905956be28f74384779ca62b3
#
_cell.length_a   1.000
_cell.length_b   1.000
_cell.length_c   1.000
_cell.angle_alpha   90.00
_cell.angle_beta   90.00
_cell.angle_gamma   90.00
#
_symmetry.space_group_name_H-M   'P 1'
#
loop_
_entity.id
_entity.type
_entity.pdbx_description
1 polymer ?
#
loop_
_entity_poly.entity_id
_entity_poly.type
_entity_poly.pdbx_seq_one_letter_code
_entity_poly.pdbx_strand_id
1 'polypeptide(L)'
;MYAAPPRRTLEVFATVPAQFHMRGKRSPWVEVQLHGAQTLAFLDGPAFDADGHLWLVDIPYGRLFRVDPRGHMDCALEYDGEPNGLAFHPDGRLFIADNKNGVMVFDPRTGKVEPYLDRALVQRFKGPNDLIVAANGDLYFTDQGQTGLHDPTGRVYRLTAEGRLDCLLSNVPSPNGLVLNLHEDVLYVAVTRANAIWRVPLVRQHGLVTKVGDYIQLSGGGGPDGMALDERGGLAVCHVGLGAVWLFDDVGEPVLRLDATVGRMTTNCAYGGPARRQLFVTAGMHVLVAEVNTPGAPTPIQKRAHS
;
A
#
# COMPACT_ATOMS: atom_id res chain seq x y z
N MET A 1 2.44 -20.01 -20.24
CA MET A 1 2.86 -18.60 -20.50
C MET A 1 1.63 -17.91 -21.07
N TYR A 2 1.15 -16.85 -20.42
CA TYR A 2 0.00 -16.10 -20.88
C TYR A 2 0.35 -15.24 -22.10
N ALA A 3 -0.65 -14.91 -22.93
CA ALA A 3 -0.47 -13.88 -23.96
C ALA A 3 -0.16 -12.53 -23.29
N ALA A 4 0.61 -11.68 -23.95
CA ALA A 4 0.88 -10.35 -23.43
C ALA A 4 -0.44 -9.56 -23.37
N PRO A 5 -0.82 -9.00 -22.20
CA PRO A 5 -2.05 -8.22 -22.11
C PRO A 5 -1.93 -6.91 -22.88
N PRO A 6 -3.08 -6.30 -23.26
CA PRO A 6 -3.10 -4.95 -23.83
C PRO A 6 -2.35 -3.97 -22.89
N ARG A 7 -1.81 -2.89 -23.51
CA ARG A 7 -1.07 -1.86 -22.77
C ARG A 7 -1.75 -0.50 -22.94
N ARG A 8 -1.78 0.28 -21.85
CA ARG A 8 -2.21 1.66 -21.81
C ARG A 8 -1.25 2.47 -20.94
N THR A 9 -1.31 3.78 -21.04
CA THR A 9 -0.49 4.69 -20.25
C THR A 9 -1.28 5.26 -19.06
N LEU A 10 -0.56 5.50 -17.97
CA LEU A 10 -1.01 6.31 -16.85
C LEU A 10 -0.70 7.79 -17.15
N GLU A 11 -1.60 8.69 -16.82
CA GLU A 11 -1.40 10.14 -16.94
C GLU A 11 -1.07 10.76 -15.59
N VAL A 12 -0.36 11.90 -15.59
CA VAL A 12 -0.06 12.62 -14.35
C VAL A 12 -1.32 13.33 -13.86
N PHE A 13 -1.79 12.94 -12.68
CA PHE A 13 -2.92 13.58 -11.98
C PHE A 13 -2.47 14.74 -11.09
N ALA A 14 -1.42 14.50 -10.27
CA ALA A 14 -0.87 15.49 -9.37
C ALA A 14 0.65 15.31 -9.22
N THR A 15 1.31 16.38 -8.84
CA THR A 15 2.75 16.38 -8.55
C THR A 15 2.97 17.15 -7.26
N VAL A 16 3.89 16.70 -6.40
CA VAL A 16 4.24 17.41 -5.17
C VAL A 16 4.62 18.85 -5.51
N PRO A 17 3.92 19.86 -4.95
CA PRO A 17 4.19 21.28 -5.24
C PRO A 17 5.62 21.67 -4.83
N ALA A 18 6.22 22.61 -5.58
CA ALA A 18 7.61 23.04 -5.41
C ALA A 18 7.93 23.55 -3.98
N GLN A 19 6.96 24.10 -3.29
CA GLN A 19 7.06 24.55 -1.89
C GLN A 19 7.33 23.41 -0.91
N PHE A 20 6.97 22.18 -1.27
CA PHE A 20 7.18 20.98 -0.46
C PHE A 20 8.41 20.17 -0.90
N HIS A 21 9.20 20.65 -1.88
CA HIS A 21 10.40 19.95 -2.33
C HIS A 21 11.50 19.99 -1.27
N MET A 22 11.99 18.84 -0.84
CA MET A 22 13.04 18.69 0.18
C MET A 22 14.46 18.72 -0.42
N ARG A 23 14.80 19.83 -1.08
CA ARG A 23 16.11 20.01 -1.73
C ARG A 23 17.25 19.94 -0.71
N GLY A 24 18.24 19.08 -0.96
CA GLY A 24 19.42 18.95 -0.12
C GLY A 24 19.19 18.33 1.27
N LYS A 25 17.96 17.96 1.62
CA LYS A 25 17.67 17.28 2.90
C LYS A 25 18.08 15.80 2.76
N ARG A 26 18.87 15.32 3.71
CA ARG A 26 19.21 13.91 3.84
C ARG A 26 18.18 13.19 4.70
N SER A 27 17.93 11.92 4.37
CA SER A 27 17.07 11.03 5.14
C SER A 27 17.74 9.66 5.25
N PRO A 28 17.76 9.04 6.45
CA PRO A 28 18.25 7.66 6.61
C PRO A 28 17.56 6.68 5.67
N TRP A 29 16.27 6.86 5.43
CA TRP A 29 15.50 6.05 4.49
C TRP A 29 16.05 6.16 3.06
N VAL A 30 16.36 7.37 2.59
CA VAL A 30 16.96 7.59 1.25
C VAL A 30 18.34 6.93 1.13
N GLU A 31 19.16 7.00 2.18
CA GLU A 31 20.49 6.35 2.16
C GLU A 31 20.36 4.83 1.99
N VAL A 32 19.40 4.21 2.66
CA VAL A 32 19.22 2.76 2.62
C VAL A 32 18.45 2.30 1.39
N GLN A 33 17.31 2.93 1.09
CA GLN A 33 16.38 2.46 0.05
C GLN A 33 16.72 2.96 -1.36
N LEU A 34 17.28 4.16 -1.45
CA LEU A 34 17.63 4.79 -2.72
C LEU A 34 19.14 4.94 -2.93
N HIS A 35 19.94 4.25 -2.09
CA HIS A 35 21.42 4.31 -2.13
C HIS A 35 21.97 5.74 -2.16
N GLY A 36 21.36 6.65 -1.39
CA GLY A 36 21.74 8.05 -1.31
C GLY A 36 21.35 8.91 -2.51
N ALA A 37 20.58 8.37 -3.47
CA ALA A 37 20.08 9.17 -4.60
C ALA A 37 19.14 10.28 -4.09
N GLN A 38 19.43 11.53 -4.47
CA GLN A 38 18.60 12.66 -4.04
C GLN A 38 17.17 12.50 -4.58
N THR A 39 16.19 12.68 -3.70
CA THR A 39 14.79 12.78 -4.06
C THR A 39 14.17 14.04 -3.46
N LEU A 40 13.22 14.64 -4.17
CA LEU A 40 12.48 15.83 -3.70
C LEU A 40 11.29 15.44 -2.81
N ALA A 41 10.72 14.28 -3.07
CA ALA A 41 9.67 13.58 -2.33
C ALA A 41 9.61 12.15 -2.84
N PHE A 42 9.06 11.22 -2.04
CA PHE A 42 8.82 9.84 -2.45
C PHE A 42 7.47 9.37 -1.91
N LEU A 43 6.47 9.40 -2.80
CA LEU A 43 5.09 9.13 -2.45
C LEU A 43 4.79 7.64 -2.40
N ASP A 44 3.93 7.26 -1.46
CA ASP A 44 3.39 5.91 -1.29
C ASP A 44 2.02 5.94 -0.58
N GLY A 45 1.47 4.76 -0.26
CA GLY A 45 0.32 4.54 0.61
C GLY A 45 -0.94 5.32 0.23
N PRO A 46 -1.42 5.26 -1.03
CA PRO A 46 -2.61 5.99 -1.43
C PRO A 46 -3.86 5.42 -0.77
N ALA A 47 -4.63 6.26 -0.08
CA ALA A 47 -5.90 5.90 0.56
C ALA A 47 -6.94 7.00 0.38
N PHE A 48 -8.19 6.63 0.04
CA PHE A 48 -9.28 7.58 -0.08
C PHE A 48 -10.07 7.69 1.21
N ASP A 49 -10.36 8.94 1.63
CA ASP A 49 -11.31 9.19 2.72
C ASP A 49 -12.76 9.07 2.26
N ALA A 50 -13.71 9.27 3.19
CA ALA A 50 -15.15 9.19 2.92
C ALA A 50 -15.63 10.30 1.97
N ASP A 51 -14.92 11.44 1.91
CA ASP A 51 -15.25 12.60 1.10
C ASP A 51 -14.61 12.57 -0.30
N GLY A 52 -13.84 11.51 -0.59
CA GLY A 52 -13.17 11.30 -1.88
C GLY A 52 -11.85 12.05 -2.05
N HIS A 53 -11.24 12.56 -0.97
CA HIS A 53 -9.87 13.06 -1.04
C HIS A 53 -8.90 11.90 -0.98
N LEU A 54 -7.82 12.01 -1.75
CA LEU A 54 -6.73 11.07 -1.74
C LEU A 54 -5.68 11.49 -0.70
N TRP A 55 -5.34 10.58 0.20
CA TRP A 55 -4.26 10.73 1.16
C TRP A 55 -3.06 9.92 0.72
N LEU A 56 -1.86 10.46 0.95
CA LEU A 56 -0.58 9.90 0.53
C LEU A 56 0.45 10.11 1.63
N VAL A 57 1.44 9.25 1.68
CA VAL A 57 2.65 9.49 2.46
C VAL A 57 3.78 10.01 1.58
N ASP A 58 4.71 10.75 2.19
CA ASP A 58 6.04 11.02 1.68
C ASP A 58 7.04 10.42 2.67
N ILE A 59 7.45 9.21 2.36
CA ILE A 59 8.14 8.32 3.28
C ILE A 59 9.39 8.98 3.91
N PRO A 60 10.36 9.49 3.10
CA PRO A 60 11.65 9.91 3.64
C PRO A 60 11.59 11.16 4.52
N TYR A 61 10.46 11.86 4.50
CA TYR A 61 10.36 13.16 5.18
C TYR A 61 9.22 13.24 6.20
N GLY A 62 8.59 12.09 6.51
CA GLY A 62 7.59 11.99 7.60
C GLY A 62 6.35 12.81 7.35
N ARG A 63 5.85 12.87 6.09
CA ARG A 63 4.72 13.72 5.74
C ARG A 63 3.53 12.94 5.23
N LEU A 64 2.34 13.47 5.52
CA LEU A 64 1.10 13.06 4.89
C LEU A 64 0.59 14.22 4.01
N PHE A 65 0.31 13.89 2.76
CA PHE A 65 -0.36 14.80 1.83
C PHE A 65 -1.83 14.43 1.69
N ARG A 66 -2.66 15.45 1.50
CA ARG A 66 -4.06 15.32 1.11
C ARG A 66 -4.26 15.97 -0.24
N VAL A 67 -4.88 15.26 -1.17
CA VAL A 67 -5.11 15.70 -2.54
C VAL A 67 -6.61 15.78 -2.79
N ASP A 68 -7.09 16.93 -3.24
CA ASP A 68 -8.50 17.10 -3.58
C ASP A 68 -8.84 16.44 -4.94
N PRO A 69 -10.13 16.28 -5.29
CA PRO A 69 -10.53 15.71 -6.57
C PRO A 69 -10.07 16.48 -7.83
N ARG A 70 -9.52 17.69 -7.66
CA ARG A 70 -8.96 18.51 -8.75
C ARG A 70 -7.43 18.37 -8.86
N GLY A 71 -6.81 17.59 -7.97
CA GLY A 71 -5.36 17.39 -7.93
C GLY A 71 -4.58 18.42 -7.10
N HIS A 72 -5.24 19.29 -6.34
CA HIS A 72 -4.53 20.19 -5.42
C HIS A 72 -4.04 19.39 -4.21
N MET A 73 -2.75 19.51 -3.93
CA MET A 73 -2.06 18.76 -2.89
C MET A 73 -1.59 19.69 -1.78
N ASP A 74 -2.00 19.41 -0.55
CA ASP A 74 -1.59 20.09 0.68
C ASP A 74 -0.92 19.11 1.65
N CYS A 75 0.05 19.61 2.43
CA CYS A 75 0.68 18.86 3.51
C CYS A 75 -0.24 18.92 4.74
N ALA A 76 -0.87 17.80 5.07
CA ALA A 76 -1.79 17.69 6.20
C ALA A 76 -1.09 17.42 7.53
N LEU A 77 0.07 16.77 7.49
CA LEU A 77 0.86 16.42 8.68
C LEU A 77 2.34 16.31 8.31
N GLU A 78 3.23 16.76 9.20
CA GLU A 78 4.66 16.45 9.21
C GLU A 78 5.03 16.01 10.64
N TYR A 79 5.73 14.86 10.77
CA TYR A 79 6.15 14.31 12.06
C TYR A 79 7.45 13.53 11.93
N ASP A 80 8.06 13.17 13.05
CA ASP A 80 9.28 12.37 13.09
C ASP A 80 8.94 10.89 12.84
N GLY A 81 8.80 10.51 11.56
CA GLY A 81 8.43 9.17 11.12
C GLY A 81 8.92 8.85 9.71
N GLU A 82 8.68 7.62 9.32
CA GLU A 82 8.87 7.09 7.96
C GLU A 82 7.57 6.38 7.53
N PRO A 83 6.45 7.16 7.36
CA PRO A 83 5.16 6.59 6.98
C PRO A 83 5.25 5.93 5.61
N ASN A 84 4.63 4.76 5.45
CA ASN A 84 4.69 4.01 4.20
C ASN A 84 3.27 3.66 3.70
N GLY A 85 2.51 2.80 4.37
CA GLY A 85 1.15 2.47 4.00
C GLY A 85 0.10 3.25 4.81
N LEU A 86 -1.08 3.47 4.22
CA LEU A 86 -2.23 4.14 4.84
C LEU A 86 -3.51 3.33 4.68
N ALA A 87 -4.34 3.26 5.72
CA ALA A 87 -5.71 2.77 5.61
C ALA A 87 -6.65 3.51 6.54
N PHE A 88 -7.81 3.92 6.02
CA PHE A 88 -8.86 4.48 6.83
C PHE A 88 -9.65 3.40 7.56
N HIS A 89 -9.80 3.56 8.87
CA HIS A 89 -10.73 2.79 9.66
C HIS A 89 -12.16 3.34 9.48
N PRO A 90 -13.21 2.50 9.60
CA PRO A 90 -14.59 2.97 9.49
C PRO A 90 -14.97 4.13 10.44
N ASP A 91 -14.29 4.32 11.57
CA ASP A 91 -14.54 5.44 12.49
C ASP A 91 -13.93 6.78 12.03
N GLY A 92 -13.21 6.80 10.89
CA GLY A 92 -12.62 7.99 10.30
C GLY A 92 -11.15 8.23 10.69
N ARG A 93 -10.58 7.43 11.58
CA ARG A 93 -9.14 7.48 11.87
C ARG A 93 -8.33 6.88 10.72
N LEU A 94 -7.14 7.41 10.50
CA LEU A 94 -6.20 6.94 9.49
C LEU A 94 -5.07 6.17 10.18
N PHE A 95 -4.96 4.88 9.90
CA PHE A 95 -3.85 4.06 10.35
C PHE A 95 -2.68 4.18 9.38
N ILE A 96 -1.48 4.18 9.92
CA ILE A 96 -0.22 4.39 9.19
C ILE A 96 0.73 3.25 9.53
N ALA A 97 1.18 2.51 8.53
CA ALA A 97 2.35 1.64 8.67
C ALA A 97 3.58 2.54 8.60
N ASP A 98 4.27 2.71 9.71
CA ASP A 98 5.46 3.56 9.81
C ASP A 98 6.70 2.70 10.02
N ASN A 99 7.62 2.74 9.07
CA ASN A 99 8.84 1.94 9.07
C ASN A 99 9.72 2.20 10.30
N LYS A 100 9.67 3.42 10.85
CA LYS A 100 10.45 3.84 12.02
C LYS A 100 9.73 3.57 13.34
N ASN A 101 8.41 3.85 13.41
CA ASN A 101 7.65 3.95 14.65
C ASN A 101 6.68 2.79 14.89
N GLY A 102 6.46 1.91 13.91
CA GLY A 102 5.48 0.83 14.00
C GLY A 102 4.14 1.22 13.37
N VAL A 103 3.03 0.79 13.93
CA VAL A 103 1.70 1.23 13.51
C VAL A 103 1.34 2.49 14.27
N MET A 104 1.06 3.57 13.54
CA MET A 104 0.63 4.86 14.08
C MET A 104 -0.84 5.08 13.75
N VAL A 105 -1.49 5.98 14.47
CA VAL A 105 -2.85 6.43 14.17
C VAL A 105 -2.90 7.94 14.10
N PHE A 106 -3.52 8.45 13.05
CA PHE A 106 -3.78 9.87 12.85
C PHE A 106 -5.29 10.13 12.86
N ASP A 107 -5.75 11.12 13.62
CA ASP A 107 -7.13 11.59 13.57
C ASP A 107 -7.21 12.89 12.76
N PRO A 108 -7.76 12.86 11.54
CA PRO A 108 -7.87 14.04 10.69
C PRO A 108 -8.71 15.17 11.28
N ARG A 109 -9.61 14.86 12.24
CA ARG A 109 -10.48 15.85 12.89
C ARG A 109 -9.72 16.69 13.91
N THR A 110 -8.72 16.11 14.56
CA THR A 110 -7.93 16.77 15.60
C THR A 110 -6.53 17.15 15.16
N GLY A 111 -6.06 16.59 14.04
CA GLY A 111 -4.69 16.76 13.53
C GLY A 111 -3.65 16.03 14.37
N LYS A 112 -4.03 15.13 15.28
CA LYS A 112 -3.11 14.41 16.16
C LYS A 112 -2.64 13.11 15.51
N VAL A 113 -1.34 12.81 15.62
CA VAL A 113 -0.74 11.52 15.32
C VAL A 113 -0.16 10.93 16.60
N GLU A 114 -0.45 9.66 16.85
CA GLU A 114 -0.05 8.95 18.07
C GLU A 114 0.44 7.53 17.74
N PRO A 115 1.40 6.97 18.51
CA PRO A 115 1.73 5.56 18.42
C PRO A 115 0.51 4.69 18.77
N TYR A 116 0.30 3.64 17.97
CA TYR A 116 -0.77 2.67 18.22
C TYR A 116 -0.21 1.30 18.65
N LEU A 117 0.78 0.79 17.88
CA LEU A 117 1.44 -0.48 18.18
C LEU A 117 2.86 -0.47 17.60
N ASP A 118 3.89 -0.65 18.46
CA ASP A 118 5.30 -0.60 18.02
C ASP A 118 6.03 -1.95 18.12
N ARG A 119 5.37 -2.97 18.71
CA ARG A 119 6.00 -4.27 18.99
C ARG A 119 5.03 -5.42 19.08
N ALA A 120 5.53 -6.63 18.83
CA ALA A 120 4.88 -7.89 19.18
C ALA A 120 5.51 -8.41 20.48
N LEU A 121 4.74 -8.44 21.57
CA LEU A 121 5.25 -8.76 22.92
C LEU A 121 6.43 -7.84 23.30
N VAL A 122 7.64 -8.37 23.32
CA VAL A 122 8.86 -7.63 23.68
C VAL A 122 9.72 -7.22 22.48
N GLN A 123 9.39 -7.71 21.29
CA GLN A 123 10.18 -7.48 20.08
C GLN A 123 9.56 -6.35 19.24
N ARG A 124 10.34 -5.31 18.96
CA ARG A 124 9.92 -4.25 18.01
C ARG A 124 9.70 -4.82 16.61
N PHE A 125 8.81 -4.18 15.87
CA PHE A 125 8.68 -4.46 14.45
C PHE A 125 9.98 -4.12 13.71
N LYS A 126 10.20 -4.80 12.60
CA LYS A 126 11.40 -4.59 11.76
C LYS A 126 11.30 -3.32 10.91
N GLY A 127 10.10 -2.92 10.60
CA GLY A 127 9.72 -1.77 9.78
C GLY A 127 8.42 -2.09 9.02
N PRO A 128 7.25 -1.74 9.59
CA PRO A 128 5.98 -1.88 8.91
C PRO A 128 5.97 -1.14 7.57
N ASN A 129 5.41 -1.79 6.54
CA ASN A 129 5.41 -1.25 5.19
C ASN A 129 3.98 -0.88 4.73
N ASP A 130 3.06 -1.82 4.70
CA ASP A 130 1.70 -1.56 4.24
C ASP A 130 0.65 -2.15 5.20
N LEU A 131 -0.59 -1.64 5.12
CA LEU A 131 -1.66 -2.08 5.99
C LEU A 131 -3.04 -1.91 5.36
N ILE A 132 -3.99 -2.75 5.78
CA ILE A 132 -5.39 -2.67 5.41
C ILE A 132 -6.29 -2.89 6.62
N VAL A 133 -7.51 -2.35 6.56
CA VAL A 133 -8.57 -2.57 7.55
C VAL A 133 -9.63 -3.47 6.93
N ALA A 134 -10.00 -4.55 7.63
CA ALA A 134 -11.09 -5.44 7.25
C ALA A 134 -12.46 -4.86 7.66
N ALA A 135 -13.55 -5.40 7.12
CA ALA A 135 -14.90 -4.94 7.42
C ALA A 135 -15.28 -5.08 8.90
N ASN A 136 -14.69 -6.06 9.60
CA ASN A 136 -14.90 -6.27 11.04
C ASN A 136 -14.00 -5.39 11.94
N GLY A 137 -13.17 -4.52 11.36
CA GLY A 137 -12.24 -3.66 12.09
C GLY A 137 -10.87 -4.28 12.39
N ASP A 138 -10.61 -5.51 11.96
CA ASP A 138 -9.27 -6.09 12.08
C ASP A 138 -8.29 -5.33 11.18
N LEU A 139 -7.08 -5.12 11.68
CA LEU A 139 -5.98 -4.51 10.94
C LEU A 139 -4.99 -5.61 10.52
N TYR A 140 -4.70 -5.68 9.22
CA TYR A 140 -3.62 -6.52 8.69
C TYR A 140 -2.49 -5.63 8.24
N PHE A 141 -1.25 -6.01 8.54
CA PHE A 141 -0.09 -5.24 8.12
C PHE A 141 1.14 -6.12 7.87
N THR A 142 2.01 -5.63 7.01
CA THR A 142 3.30 -6.23 6.70
C THR A 142 4.39 -5.58 7.52
N ASP A 143 5.30 -6.39 8.07
CA ASP A 143 6.51 -5.97 8.79
C ASP A 143 7.72 -6.38 7.96
N GLN A 144 8.06 -5.53 7.00
CA GLN A 144 9.03 -5.80 5.94
C GLN A 144 10.48 -5.70 6.46
N GLY A 145 10.84 -4.57 7.06
CA GLY A 145 12.22 -4.24 7.37
C GLY A 145 13.14 -4.33 6.16
N GLN A 146 14.39 -4.75 6.40
CA GLN A 146 15.40 -4.97 5.35
C GLN A 146 15.50 -6.45 4.93
N THR A 147 14.37 -7.16 4.96
CA THR A 147 14.31 -8.60 4.63
C THR A 147 14.33 -8.85 3.13
N GLY A 148 14.66 -10.06 2.74
CA GLY A 148 14.76 -10.47 1.32
C GLY A 148 15.07 -11.96 1.22
N LEU A 149 15.47 -12.43 0.06
CA LEU A 149 15.82 -13.85 -0.15
C LEU A 149 17.01 -14.31 0.71
N HIS A 150 17.91 -13.39 1.07
CA HIS A 150 19.04 -13.65 1.97
C HIS A 150 18.62 -13.73 3.44
N ASP A 151 17.53 -13.07 3.82
CA ASP A 151 16.94 -13.07 5.14
C ASP A 151 15.41 -13.03 5.00
N PRO A 152 14.74 -14.18 4.78
CA PRO A 152 13.32 -14.23 4.55
C PRO A 152 12.51 -14.17 5.86
N THR A 153 12.87 -13.28 6.78
CA THR A 153 12.24 -13.19 8.10
C THR A 153 11.26 -12.02 8.23
N GLY A 154 10.78 -11.47 7.11
CA GLY A 154 9.66 -10.54 7.09
C GLY A 154 8.38 -11.21 7.58
N ARG A 155 7.47 -10.42 8.14
CA ARG A 155 6.28 -10.93 8.82
C ARG A 155 5.02 -10.31 8.28
N VAL A 156 3.92 -11.03 8.45
CA VAL A 156 2.56 -10.51 8.23
C VAL A 156 1.78 -10.70 9.52
N TYR A 157 1.15 -9.63 9.98
CA TYR A 157 0.38 -9.62 11.22
C TYR A 157 -1.09 -9.33 10.97
N ARG A 158 -1.93 -9.82 11.89
CA ARG A 158 -3.31 -9.41 12.09
C ARG A 158 -3.47 -8.89 13.50
N LEU A 159 -3.95 -7.68 13.65
CA LEU A 159 -4.41 -7.14 14.93
C LEU A 159 -5.94 -7.16 14.91
N THR A 160 -6.56 -7.95 15.77
CA THR A 160 -8.02 -8.02 15.82
C THR A 160 -8.61 -6.74 16.44
N ALA A 161 -9.87 -6.46 16.15
CA ALA A 161 -10.59 -5.31 16.72
C ALA A 161 -10.59 -5.33 18.25
N GLU A 162 -10.47 -6.52 18.88
CA GLU A 162 -10.38 -6.72 20.33
C GLU A 162 -8.96 -6.57 20.88
N GLY A 163 -7.96 -6.29 20.01
CA GLY A 163 -6.58 -6.03 20.41
C GLY A 163 -5.65 -7.26 20.48
N ARG A 164 -6.07 -8.44 19.95
CA ARG A 164 -5.18 -9.61 19.87
C ARG A 164 -4.29 -9.48 18.62
N LEU A 165 -2.98 -9.63 18.81
CA LEU A 165 -2.00 -9.63 17.72
C LEU A 165 -1.62 -11.06 17.34
N ASP A 166 -1.92 -11.46 16.13
CA ASP A 166 -1.58 -12.74 15.53
C ASP A 166 -0.46 -12.56 14.49
N CYS A 167 0.65 -13.31 14.61
CA CYS A 167 1.65 -13.38 13.54
C CYS A 167 1.23 -14.46 12.55
N LEU A 168 0.72 -14.06 11.40
CA LEU A 168 0.20 -14.98 10.37
C LEU A 168 1.32 -15.66 9.59
N LEU A 169 2.36 -14.89 9.23
CA LEU A 169 3.54 -15.38 8.51
C LEU A 169 4.80 -14.78 9.13
N SER A 170 5.89 -15.55 9.17
CA SER A 170 7.18 -15.12 9.74
C SER A 170 8.38 -15.45 8.86
N ASN A 171 8.13 -15.82 7.60
CA ASN A 171 9.14 -16.32 6.67
C ASN A 171 9.01 -15.68 5.27
N VAL A 172 8.60 -14.42 5.20
CA VAL A 172 8.29 -13.74 3.94
C VAL A 172 9.48 -12.89 3.49
N PRO A 173 10.09 -13.13 2.32
CA PRO A 173 11.20 -12.32 1.82
C PRO A 173 10.69 -10.95 1.29
N SER A 174 10.67 -9.96 2.16
CA SER A 174 10.22 -8.58 1.87
C SER A 174 8.70 -8.51 1.59
N PRO A 175 7.84 -8.77 2.61
CA PRO A 175 6.41 -8.56 2.47
C PRO A 175 6.10 -7.07 2.33
N ASN A 176 5.26 -6.71 1.36
CA ASN A 176 4.96 -5.34 1.00
C ASN A 176 3.43 -5.11 0.98
N GLY A 177 2.83 -4.70 -0.13
CA GLY A 177 1.41 -4.49 -0.25
C GLY A 177 0.58 -5.72 0.08
N LEU A 178 -0.61 -5.52 0.59
CA LEU A 178 -1.52 -6.60 0.93
C LEU A 178 -2.97 -6.19 0.66
N VAL A 179 -3.82 -7.16 0.27
CA VAL A 179 -5.27 -6.95 0.14
C VAL A 179 -6.02 -8.22 0.54
N LEU A 180 -7.20 -8.05 1.15
CA LEU A 180 -8.15 -9.14 1.36
C LEU A 180 -8.99 -9.36 0.10
N ASN A 181 -9.37 -10.62 -0.20
CA ASN A 181 -10.35 -10.88 -1.23
C ASN A 181 -11.74 -10.39 -0.79
N LEU A 182 -12.73 -10.41 -1.70
CA LEU A 182 -14.09 -9.90 -1.45
C LEU A 182 -14.81 -10.57 -0.27
N HIS A 183 -14.48 -11.83 0.04
CA HIS A 183 -15.03 -12.60 1.16
C HIS A 183 -14.19 -12.42 2.44
N GLU A 184 -13.06 -11.76 2.35
CA GLU A 184 -12.07 -11.56 3.42
C GLU A 184 -11.63 -12.87 4.10
N ASP A 185 -11.60 -13.99 3.38
CA ASP A 185 -11.11 -15.29 3.82
C ASP A 185 -9.76 -15.67 3.19
N VAL A 186 -9.26 -14.83 2.28
CA VAL A 186 -7.93 -14.93 1.68
C VAL A 186 -7.25 -13.57 1.75
N LEU A 187 -5.99 -13.57 2.21
CA LEU A 187 -5.10 -12.42 2.12
C LEU A 187 -4.14 -12.64 0.94
N TYR A 188 -4.04 -11.68 0.04
CA TYR A 188 -2.97 -11.60 -0.95
C TYR A 188 -1.86 -10.72 -0.42
N VAL A 189 -0.61 -11.17 -0.55
CA VAL A 189 0.58 -10.46 -0.07
C VAL A 189 1.58 -10.32 -1.21
N ALA A 190 1.99 -9.10 -1.51
CA ALA A 190 3.11 -8.82 -2.39
C ALA A 190 4.41 -9.22 -1.69
N VAL A 191 5.13 -10.17 -2.28
CA VAL A 191 6.42 -10.66 -1.81
C VAL A 191 7.49 -10.11 -2.75
N THR A 192 7.90 -8.86 -2.50
CA THR A 192 8.70 -8.07 -3.44
C THR A 192 9.96 -8.80 -3.89
N ARG A 193 10.74 -9.34 -2.96
CA ARG A 193 12.02 -9.96 -3.30
C ARG A 193 11.93 -11.37 -3.84
N ALA A 194 10.74 -12.00 -3.77
CA ALA A 194 10.46 -13.24 -4.52
C ALA A 194 9.80 -12.96 -5.88
N ASN A 195 9.47 -11.70 -6.18
CA ASN A 195 8.77 -11.28 -7.39
C ASN A 195 7.43 -12.02 -7.59
N ALA A 196 6.69 -12.21 -6.49
CA ALA A 196 5.48 -13.02 -6.45
C ALA A 196 4.38 -12.37 -5.61
N ILE A 197 3.14 -12.74 -5.88
CA ILE A 197 2.00 -12.52 -4.98
C ILE A 197 1.68 -13.86 -4.32
N TRP A 198 1.69 -13.88 -2.99
CA TRP A 198 1.26 -15.06 -2.25
C TRP A 198 -0.23 -15.01 -1.94
N ARG A 199 -0.87 -16.17 -2.07
CA ARG A 199 -2.24 -16.41 -1.63
C ARG A 199 -2.22 -17.08 -0.26
N VAL A 200 -2.80 -16.41 0.73
CA VAL A 200 -2.76 -16.81 2.14
C VAL A 200 -4.20 -17.06 2.64
N PRO A 201 -4.68 -18.31 2.62
CA PRO A 201 -5.98 -18.65 3.17
C PRO A 201 -6.01 -18.49 4.69
N LEU A 202 -7.02 -17.76 5.19
CA LEU A 202 -7.15 -17.35 6.58
C LEU A 202 -8.06 -18.31 7.36
N VAL A 203 -7.59 -18.77 8.54
CA VAL A 203 -8.41 -19.43 9.56
C VAL A 203 -8.71 -18.41 10.65
N ARG A 204 -9.69 -17.52 10.37
CA ARG A 204 -9.93 -16.31 11.15
C ARG A 204 -10.10 -16.53 12.65
N GLN A 205 -10.82 -17.61 13.05
CA GLN A 205 -11.13 -17.89 14.45
C GLN A 205 -9.88 -18.16 15.30
N HIS A 206 -8.80 -18.65 14.69
CA HIS A 206 -7.60 -19.08 15.39
C HIS A 206 -6.35 -18.25 15.10
N GLY A 207 -6.44 -17.23 14.23
CA GLY A 207 -5.26 -16.45 13.80
C GLY A 207 -4.22 -17.32 13.06
N LEU A 208 -4.69 -18.37 12.38
CA LEU A 208 -3.85 -19.32 11.63
C LEU A 208 -4.05 -19.13 10.13
N VAL A 209 -3.06 -19.58 9.38
CA VAL A 209 -3.10 -19.65 7.92
C VAL A 209 -2.84 -21.08 7.47
N THR A 210 -3.34 -21.46 6.28
CA THR A 210 -3.15 -22.79 5.74
C THR A 210 -2.78 -22.74 4.27
N LYS A 211 -1.96 -23.70 3.82
CA LYS A 211 -1.67 -23.94 2.39
C LYS A 211 -1.35 -22.65 1.62
N VAL A 212 -0.47 -21.81 2.21
CA VAL A 212 0.05 -20.62 1.54
C VAL A 212 0.78 -21.04 0.27
N GLY A 213 0.54 -20.35 -0.83
CA GLY A 213 1.18 -20.67 -2.10
C GLY A 213 1.36 -19.42 -2.98
N ASP A 214 2.19 -19.56 -4.00
CA ASP A 214 2.30 -18.55 -5.04
C ASP A 214 0.99 -18.49 -5.82
N TYR A 215 0.48 -17.27 -6.00
CA TYR A 215 -0.72 -17.01 -6.80
C TYR A 215 -0.36 -16.41 -8.16
N ILE A 216 0.50 -15.42 -8.15
CA ILE A 216 1.01 -14.77 -9.36
C ILE A 216 2.53 -14.71 -9.26
N GLN A 217 3.22 -15.20 -10.29
CA GLN A 217 4.67 -15.06 -10.43
C GLN A 217 4.96 -13.98 -11.46
N LEU A 218 5.70 -12.95 -11.06
CA LEU A 218 6.15 -11.86 -11.92
C LEU A 218 7.61 -12.07 -12.33
N SER A 219 8.14 -11.18 -13.17
CA SER A 219 9.55 -11.20 -13.57
C SER A 219 10.08 -9.82 -13.91
N GLY A 220 11.36 -9.60 -13.66
CA GLY A 220 12.02 -8.31 -13.89
C GLY A 220 11.68 -7.27 -12.82
N GLY A 221 12.13 -6.03 -13.04
CA GLY A 221 11.92 -4.91 -12.11
C GLY A 221 12.49 -5.15 -10.72
N GLY A 222 11.90 -4.49 -9.74
CA GLY A 222 12.20 -4.65 -8.32
C GLY A 222 11.26 -5.63 -7.61
N GLY A 223 10.13 -5.97 -8.24
CA GLY A 223 9.09 -6.86 -7.73
C GLY A 223 7.74 -6.14 -7.51
N PRO A 224 6.69 -6.90 -7.13
CA PRO A 224 5.40 -6.32 -6.74
C PRO A 224 5.55 -5.48 -5.49
N ASP A 225 4.77 -4.40 -5.43
CA ASP A 225 4.78 -3.43 -4.35
C ASP A 225 3.35 -3.29 -3.79
N GLY A 226 2.73 -2.13 -3.80
CA GLY A 226 1.35 -1.97 -3.38
C GLY A 226 0.34 -2.61 -4.33
N MET A 227 -0.83 -2.91 -3.79
CA MET A 227 -1.92 -3.60 -4.52
C MET A 227 -3.29 -3.03 -4.17
N ALA A 228 -4.24 -3.16 -5.10
CA ALA A 228 -5.64 -2.84 -4.86
C ALA A 228 -6.57 -3.92 -5.45
N LEU A 229 -7.74 -4.10 -4.84
CA LEU A 229 -8.74 -5.08 -5.27
C LEU A 229 -9.87 -4.40 -6.05
N ASP A 230 -10.33 -5.02 -7.13
CA ASP A 230 -11.52 -4.59 -7.83
C ASP A 230 -12.81 -5.31 -7.35
N GLU A 231 -13.97 -4.83 -7.79
CA GLU A 231 -15.28 -5.38 -7.37
C GLU A 231 -15.58 -6.80 -7.89
N ARG A 232 -14.76 -7.33 -8.79
CA ARG A 232 -14.85 -8.69 -9.33
C ARG A 232 -13.83 -9.64 -8.71
N GLY A 233 -12.97 -9.12 -7.80
CA GLY A 233 -11.91 -9.91 -7.16
C GLY A 233 -10.58 -9.89 -7.91
N GLY A 234 -10.47 -9.10 -8.98
CA GLY A 234 -9.23 -8.89 -9.71
C GLY A 234 -8.25 -7.99 -8.92
N LEU A 235 -6.96 -8.11 -9.23
CA LEU A 235 -5.89 -7.38 -8.55
C LEU A 235 -5.25 -6.34 -9.48
N ALA A 236 -5.10 -5.10 -9.00
CA ALA A 236 -4.13 -4.15 -9.52
C ALA A 236 -2.84 -4.26 -8.71
N VAL A 237 -1.71 -4.49 -9.36
CA VAL A 237 -0.41 -4.75 -8.74
C VAL A 237 0.63 -3.79 -9.28
N CYS A 238 1.14 -2.89 -8.45
CA CYS A 238 2.27 -2.04 -8.78
C CYS A 238 3.54 -2.87 -8.89
N HIS A 239 4.36 -2.61 -9.92
CA HIS A 239 5.61 -3.31 -10.14
C HIS A 239 6.74 -2.29 -10.17
N VAL A 240 7.33 -2.07 -9.00
CA VAL A 240 8.42 -1.11 -8.81
C VAL A 240 9.64 -1.47 -9.66
N GLY A 241 10.30 -0.47 -10.20
CA GLY A 241 11.46 -0.66 -11.08
C GLY A 241 11.12 -0.95 -12.54
N LEU A 242 9.88 -1.39 -12.85
CA LEU A 242 9.36 -1.46 -14.22
C LEU A 242 8.58 -0.22 -14.64
N GLY A 243 8.07 0.58 -13.69
CA GLY A 243 7.16 1.66 -13.97
C GLY A 243 5.84 1.16 -14.56
N ALA A 244 5.30 0.10 -13.99
CA ALA A 244 4.11 -0.56 -14.50
C ALA A 244 3.14 -0.93 -13.38
N VAL A 245 1.86 -0.98 -13.72
CA VAL A 245 0.83 -1.62 -12.91
C VAL A 245 0.17 -2.70 -13.76
N TRP A 246 0.10 -3.90 -13.23
CA TRP A 246 -0.56 -5.03 -13.83
C TRP A 246 -1.97 -5.17 -13.26
N LEU A 247 -2.97 -5.36 -14.13
CA LEU A 247 -4.31 -5.75 -13.73
C LEU A 247 -4.49 -7.22 -14.06
N PHE A 248 -4.89 -7.98 -13.05
CA PHE A 248 -5.20 -9.41 -13.14
C PHE A 248 -6.68 -9.62 -12.87
N ASP A 249 -7.26 -10.64 -13.46
CA ASP A 249 -8.61 -11.10 -13.10
C ASP A 249 -8.61 -11.90 -11.78
N ASP A 250 -9.77 -12.41 -11.39
CA ASP A 250 -9.99 -13.15 -10.14
C ASP A 250 -9.33 -14.53 -10.10
N VAL A 251 -8.78 -15.01 -11.22
CA VAL A 251 -8.00 -16.25 -11.30
C VAL A 251 -6.50 -15.99 -11.49
N GLY A 252 -6.08 -14.72 -11.56
CA GLY A 252 -4.67 -14.32 -11.66
C GLY A 252 -4.14 -14.27 -13.09
N GLU A 253 -5.01 -14.22 -14.11
CA GLU A 253 -4.59 -13.97 -15.49
C GLU A 253 -4.41 -12.47 -15.75
N PRO A 254 -3.30 -12.01 -16.39
CA PRO A 254 -3.08 -10.61 -16.68
C PRO A 254 -4.02 -10.12 -17.79
N VAL A 255 -4.86 -9.12 -17.49
CA VAL A 255 -5.86 -8.57 -18.42
C VAL A 255 -5.49 -7.20 -18.97
N LEU A 256 -4.64 -6.45 -18.28
CA LEU A 256 -4.17 -5.13 -18.72
C LEU A 256 -2.84 -4.79 -18.06
N ARG A 257 -1.97 -4.08 -18.79
CA ARG A 257 -0.80 -3.43 -18.21
C ARG A 257 -0.91 -1.92 -18.41
N LEU A 258 -0.73 -1.16 -17.33
CA LEU A 258 -0.64 0.29 -17.33
C LEU A 258 0.83 0.69 -17.18
N ASP A 259 1.36 1.48 -18.11
CA ASP A 259 2.74 1.95 -18.08
C ASP A 259 2.80 3.39 -17.58
N ALA A 260 3.69 3.67 -16.65
CA ALA A 260 3.92 5.01 -16.13
C ALA A 260 4.54 5.91 -17.21
N THR A 261 4.08 7.15 -17.29
CA THR A 261 4.65 8.18 -18.16
C THR A 261 5.84 8.90 -17.51
N VAL A 262 6.03 8.73 -16.20
CA VAL A 262 7.11 9.35 -15.41
C VAL A 262 7.79 8.32 -14.52
N GLY A 263 9.11 8.19 -14.66
CA GLY A 263 9.92 7.32 -13.82
C GLY A 263 9.59 5.83 -13.91
N ARG A 264 10.18 5.05 -13.00
CA ARG A 264 9.96 3.59 -12.91
C ARG A 264 9.53 3.13 -11.52
N MET A 265 9.32 4.09 -10.61
CA MET A 265 9.03 3.81 -9.19
C MET A 265 7.52 3.88 -8.95
N THR A 266 6.76 2.99 -9.58
CA THR A 266 5.33 2.78 -9.28
C THR A 266 5.25 1.97 -8.00
N THR A 267 4.93 2.63 -6.88
CA THR A 267 5.01 2.01 -5.55
C THR A 267 3.66 1.44 -5.12
N ASN A 268 2.58 2.21 -5.15
CA ASN A 268 1.31 1.75 -4.62
C ASN A 268 0.12 2.28 -5.44
N CYS A 269 -1.07 1.73 -5.25
CA CYS A 269 -2.25 2.16 -5.97
C CYS A 269 -3.54 2.06 -5.14
N ALA A 270 -4.51 2.90 -5.48
CA ALA A 270 -5.85 2.86 -4.91
C ALA A 270 -6.91 3.22 -5.96
N TYR A 271 -8.05 2.54 -5.90
CA TYR A 271 -9.20 2.89 -6.70
C TYR A 271 -9.96 4.07 -6.09
N GLY A 272 -10.32 5.04 -6.91
CA GLY A 272 -11.04 6.23 -6.50
C GLY A 272 -11.81 6.90 -7.65
N GLY A 273 -12.12 8.17 -7.46
CA GLY A 273 -12.89 8.96 -8.41
C GLY A 273 -14.37 8.51 -8.52
N PRO A 274 -15.12 9.07 -9.47
CA PRO A 274 -16.52 8.72 -9.67
C PRO A 274 -16.69 7.22 -9.90
N ALA A 275 -17.60 6.60 -9.15
CA ALA A 275 -17.89 5.16 -9.19
C ALA A 275 -16.64 4.25 -9.04
N ARG A 276 -15.54 4.76 -8.46
CA ARG A 276 -14.27 4.02 -8.27
C ARG A 276 -13.68 3.43 -9.55
N ARG A 277 -13.87 4.13 -10.69
CA ARG A 277 -13.37 3.69 -12.01
C ARG A 277 -12.04 4.31 -12.40
N GLN A 278 -11.39 5.00 -11.47
CA GLN A 278 -10.06 5.56 -11.65
C GLN A 278 -9.07 4.82 -10.73
N LEU A 279 -7.96 4.38 -11.30
CA LEU A 279 -6.85 3.81 -10.53
C LEU A 279 -5.78 4.89 -10.38
N PHE A 280 -5.55 5.32 -9.14
CA PHE A 280 -4.51 6.28 -8.78
C PHE A 280 -3.26 5.52 -8.34
N VAL A 281 -2.09 5.96 -8.82
CA VAL A 281 -0.82 5.27 -8.64
C VAL A 281 0.24 6.25 -8.18
N THR A 282 0.94 5.95 -7.09
CA THR A 282 2.10 6.72 -6.63
C THR A 282 3.34 6.34 -7.45
N ALA A 283 4.08 7.37 -7.91
CA ALA A 283 5.27 7.20 -8.75
C ALA A 283 6.31 8.28 -8.47
N GLY A 284 7.24 8.02 -7.55
CA GLY A 284 8.20 9.02 -7.07
C GLY A 284 7.50 10.21 -6.43
N MET A 285 7.61 11.41 -7.02
CA MET A 285 6.93 12.62 -6.51
C MET A 285 5.58 12.90 -7.22
N HIS A 286 5.07 11.95 -7.99
CA HIS A 286 3.87 12.10 -8.79
C HIS A 286 2.77 11.13 -8.36
N VAL A 287 1.53 11.54 -8.55
CA VAL A 287 0.34 10.69 -8.57
C VAL A 287 -0.08 10.55 -10.02
N LEU A 288 -0.17 9.32 -10.49
CA LEU A 288 -0.65 9.01 -11.83
C LEU A 288 -2.08 8.48 -11.76
N VAL A 289 -2.81 8.54 -12.86
CA VAL A 289 -4.19 8.05 -12.95
C VAL A 289 -4.47 7.41 -14.30
N ALA A 290 -5.34 6.39 -14.29
CA ALA A 290 -5.97 5.85 -15.50
C ALA A 290 -7.43 5.45 -15.21
N GLU A 291 -8.30 5.63 -16.20
CA GLU A 291 -9.63 5.02 -16.20
C GLU A 291 -9.52 3.51 -16.37
N VAL A 292 -10.33 2.75 -15.65
CA VAL A 292 -10.36 1.28 -15.69
C VAL A 292 -11.79 0.77 -15.91
N ASN A 293 -11.90 -0.41 -16.53
CA ASN A 293 -13.19 -0.97 -16.89
C ASN A 293 -13.95 -1.54 -15.69
N THR A 294 -13.24 -2.16 -14.74
CA THR A 294 -13.83 -2.72 -13.53
C THR A 294 -13.61 -1.73 -12.38
N PRO A 295 -14.68 -1.30 -11.70
CA PRO A 295 -14.55 -0.45 -10.53
C PRO A 295 -13.76 -1.12 -9.39
N GLY A 296 -13.09 -0.33 -8.57
CA GLY A 296 -12.47 -0.83 -7.35
C GLY A 296 -13.49 -1.35 -6.34
N ALA A 297 -13.14 -2.37 -5.57
CA ALA A 297 -13.90 -2.79 -4.41
C ALA A 297 -13.97 -1.63 -3.38
N PRO A 298 -15.16 -1.36 -2.77
CA PRO A 298 -15.25 -0.30 -1.78
C PRO A 298 -14.52 -0.67 -0.50
N THR A 299 -13.69 0.23 0.00
CA THR A 299 -13.03 0.09 1.31
C THR A 299 -14.05 0.20 2.45
N PRO A 300 -13.72 -0.27 3.67
CA PRO A 300 -14.65 -0.20 4.82
C PRO A 300 -15.19 1.20 5.11
N ILE A 301 -14.35 2.25 5.00
CA ILE A 301 -14.81 3.63 5.19
C ILE A 301 -15.76 4.10 4.08
N GLN A 302 -15.52 3.70 2.83
CA GLN A 302 -16.39 4.02 1.71
C GLN A 302 -17.74 3.31 1.81
N LYS A 303 -17.79 2.07 2.32
CA LYS A 303 -19.05 1.35 2.59
C LYS A 303 -19.91 2.09 3.59
N ARG A 304 -19.29 2.63 4.65
CA ARG A 304 -20.01 3.39 5.70
C ARG A 304 -20.58 4.72 5.20
N ALA A 305 -19.89 5.40 4.29
CA ALA A 305 -20.36 6.68 3.75
C ALA A 305 -21.63 6.55 2.88
N HIS A 306 -22.00 5.32 2.48
CA HIS A 306 -23.16 5.02 1.65
C HIS A 306 -24.25 4.24 2.39
N SER A 307 -24.06 3.91 3.66
CA SER A 307 -25.05 3.31 4.57
C SER A 307 -25.71 4.36 5.45
#